data_0f3100018a5e5dbde7c0944924841b68
#
_entry.id   0f3100018a5e5dbde7c0944924841b68
#
_cell.length_a   1.000
_cell.length_b   1.000
_cell.length_c   1.000
_cell.angle_alpha   90.00
_cell.angle_beta   90.00
_cell.angle_gamma   90.00
#
_symmetry.space_group_name_H-M   'P 1'
#
loop_
_entity.id
_entity.type
_entity.pdbx_description
1 polymer ?
#
loop_
_entity_poly.entity_id
_entity_poly.type
_entity_poly.pdbx_seq_one_letter_code
_entity_poly.pdbx_strand_id
1 'polypeptide(L)'
;NGLAQGAQPLISQSYGKGEHDLVRKFLNWSLAAALLIELVIVVLIYGFTDTFISIFNSEHNLQLLAYAHTGLRLYFLGFLVAGINIVLVAYFSAIDRARPAVLGSVMRGIIAIAFCAILFSQILGLNGIWLSFLGSEIITFFVILIFRKS
;
A
#
# COMPACT_ATOMS: atom_id res chain seq x y z
N ASN A 1 -7.81 -0.38 3.79
CA ASN A 1 -8.70 -1.54 3.52
C ASN A 1 -10.18 -1.13 3.49
N GLY A 2 -10.70 -0.32 4.42
CA GLY A 2 -12.13 0.04 4.50
C GLY A 2 -12.69 0.67 3.22
N LEU A 3 -11.95 1.59 2.59
CA LEU A 3 -12.35 2.20 1.31
C LEU A 3 -12.50 1.14 0.20
N ALA A 4 -11.54 0.24 0.06
CA ALA A 4 -11.57 -0.80 -0.95
C ALA A 4 -12.71 -1.80 -0.72
N GLN A 5 -12.95 -2.18 0.54
CA GLN A 5 -14.07 -3.05 0.93
C GLN A 5 -15.43 -2.38 0.67
N GLY A 6 -15.54 -1.06 0.89
CA GLY A 6 -16.76 -0.31 0.59
C GLY A 6 -17.02 -0.15 -0.92
N ALA A 7 -15.96 0.01 -1.72
CA ALA A 7 -16.07 0.15 -3.17
C ALA A 7 -16.33 -1.19 -3.89
N GLN A 8 -15.82 -2.30 -3.34
CA GLN A 8 -15.90 -3.62 -3.97
C GLN A 8 -17.34 -4.06 -4.32
N PRO A 9 -18.35 -3.99 -3.43
CA PRO A 9 -19.70 -4.37 -3.77
C PRO A 9 -20.33 -3.47 -4.84
N LEU A 10 -20.03 -2.16 -4.85
CA LEU A 10 -20.54 -1.24 -5.86
C LEU A 10 -19.98 -1.58 -7.25
N ILE A 11 -18.69 -1.88 -7.32
CA ILE A 11 -18.01 -2.29 -8.55
C ILE A 11 -18.56 -3.63 -9.04
N SER A 12 -18.70 -4.62 -8.16
CA SER A 12 -19.22 -5.95 -8.50
C SER A 12 -20.67 -5.88 -9.01
N GLN A 13 -21.53 -5.09 -8.36
CA GLN A 13 -22.92 -4.92 -8.77
C GLN A 13 -23.03 -4.24 -10.15
N SER A 14 -22.25 -3.16 -10.37
CA SER A 14 -22.25 -2.46 -11.66
C SER A 14 -21.66 -3.32 -12.77
N TYR A 15 -20.65 -4.13 -12.46
CA TYR A 15 -20.05 -5.09 -13.40
C TYR A 15 -21.07 -6.17 -13.81
N GLY A 16 -21.79 -6.75 -12.85
CA GLY A 16 -22.83 -7.74 -13.10
C GLY A 16 -24.00 -7.21 -13.93
N LYS A 17 -24.27 -5.90 -13.89
CA LYS A 17 -25.27 -5.23 -14.74
C LYS A 17 -24.76 -4.83 -16.13
N GLY A 18 -23.46 -5.01 -16.40
CA GLY A 18 -22.83 -4.57 -17.65
C GLY A 18 -22.57 -3.06 -17.74
N GLU A 19 -22.65 -2.32 -16.63
CA GLU A 19 -22.47 -0.87 -16.56
C GLU A 19 -20.98 -0.49 -16.48
N HIS A 20 -20.20 -0.79 -17.51
CA HIS A 20 -18.75 -0.63 -17.54
C HIS A 20 -18.27 0.81 -17.27
N ASP A 21 -19.06 1.82 -17.63
CA ASP A 21 -18.71 3.23 -17.35
C ASP A 21 -18.80 3.54 -15.85
N LEU A 22 -19.78 2.97 -15.14
CA LEU A 22 -19.89 3.10 -13.69
C LEU A 22 -18.75 2.35 -12.98
N VAL A 23 -18.38 1.16 -13.46
CA VAL A 23 -17.24 0.41 -12.96
C VAL A 23 -15.96 1.23 -13.02
N ARG A 24 -15.67 1.87 -14.17
CA ARG A 24 -14.50 2.75 -14.32
C ARG A 24 -14.58 3.97 -13.41
N LYS A 25 -15.75 4.57 -13.26
CA LYS A 25 -15.98 5.74 -12.42
C LYS A 25 -15.71 5.40 -10.94
N PHE A 26 -16.25 4.28 -10.45
CA PHE A 26 -16.00 3.83 -9.09
C PHE A 26 -14.54 3.49 -8.85
N LEU A 27 -13.86 2.83 -9.81
CA LEU A 27 -12.42 2.57 -9.72
C LEU A 27 -11.63 3.88 -9.60
N ASN A 28 -11.87 4.84 -10.49
CA ASN A 28 -11.15 6.12 -10.48
C ASN A 28 -11.39 6.91 -9.19
N TRP A 29 -12.62 6.93 -8.68
CA TRP A 29 -12.93 7.58 -7.41
C TRP A 29 -12.27 6.88 -6.23
N SER A 30 -12.24 5.55 -6.23
CA SER A 30 -11.56 4.78 -5.19
C SER A 30 -10.05 5.00 -5.20
N LEU A 31 -9.43 5.06 -6.38
CA LEU A 31 -8.00 5.38 -6.52
C LEU A 31 -7.69 6.82 -6.06
N ALA A 32 -8.51 7.79 -6.46
CA ALA A 32 -8.33 9.19 -6.06
C ALA A 32 -8.51 9.36 -4.55
N ALA A 33 -9.52 8.72 -3.96
CA ALA A 33 -9.75 8.75 -2.52
C ALA A 33 -8.64 8.06 -1.74
N ALA A 34 -8.13 6.91 -2.22
CA ALA A 34 -7.01 6.22 -1.61
C ALA A 34 -5.76 7.11 -1.59
N LEU A 35 -5.39 7.67 -2.74
CA LEU A 35 -4.24 8.58 -2.85
C LEU A 35 -4.38 9.80 -1.95
N LEU A 36 -5.57 10.40 -1.86
CA LEU A 36 -5.81 11.55 -0.99
C LEU A 36 -5.61 11.18 0.48
N ILE A 37 -6.19 10.05 0.92
CA ILE A 37 -6.07 9.58 2.30
C ILE A 37 -4.60 9.30 2.64
N GLU A 38 -3.89 8.61 1.74
CA GLU A 38 -2.49 8.26 1.95
C GLU A 38 -1.58 9.48 1.96
N LEU A 39 -1.83 10.45 1.07
CA LEU A 39 -1.11 11.73 1.07
C LEU A 39 -1.31 12.47 2.39
N VAL A 40 -2.54 12.53 2.90
CA VAL A 40 -2.83 13.14 4.21
C VAL A 40 -2.08 12.41 5.33
N ILE A 41 -2.08 11.08 5.34
CA ILE A 41 -1.35 10.27 6.33
C ILE A 41 0.15 10.58 6.25
N VAL A 42 0.75 10.56 5.06
CA VAL A 42 2.18 10.85 4.87
C VAL A 42 2.52 12.27 5.35
N VAL A 43 1.71 13.27 4.98
CA VAL A 43 1.92 14.66 5.43
C VAL A 43 1.84 14.77 6.95
N LEU A 44 0.88 14.11 7.59
CA LEU A 44 0.77 14.08 9.06
C LEU A 44 1.98 13.40 9.70
N ILE A 45 2.42 12.27 9.19
CA ILE A 45 3.60 11.57 9.71
C ILE A 45 4.85 12.43 9.57
N TYR A 46 5.06 13.06 8.41
CA TYR A 46 6.24 13.92 8.19
C TYR A 46 6.21 15.21 9.03
N GLY A 47 5.02 15.80 9.21
CA GLY A 47 4.84 17.01 10.01
C GLY A 47 4.93 16.79 11.51
N PHE A 48 4.51 15.61 11.99
CA PHE A 48 4.41 15.31 13.41
C PHE A 48 5.23 14.07 13.82
N THR A 49 6.31 13.77 13.09
CA THR A 49 7.17 12.59 13.33
C THR A 49 7.60 12.52 14.81
N ASP A 50 8.11 13.61 15.36
CA ASP A 50 8.62 13.63 16.74
C ASP A 50 7.51 13.42 17.77
N THR A 51 6.31 13.94 17.51
CA THR A 51 5.14 13.72 18.38
C THR A 51 4.72 12.26 18.38
N PHE A 52 4.68 11.63 17.21
CA PHE A 52 4.37 10.19 17.12
C PHE A 52 5.40 9.34 17.85
N ILE A 53 6.70 9.66 17.69
CA ILE A 53 7.75 8.91 18.34
C ILE A 53 7.69 9.09 19.86
N SER A 54 7.42 10.31 20.36
CA SER A 54 7.37 10.61 21.79
C SER A 54 6.29 9.79 22.53
N ILE A 55 5.18 9.43 21.86
CA ILE A 55 4.12 8.61 22.42
C ILE A 55 4.64 7.20 22.76
N PHE A 56 5.58 6.66 21.96
CA PHE A 56 6.11 5.31 22.09
C PHE A 56 7.49 5.26 22.79
N ASN A 57 8.19 6.38 22.89
CA ASN A 57 9.52 6.49 23.51
C ASN A 57 9.43 7.11 24.91
N SER A 58 8.72 6.45 25.81
CA SER A 58 8.55 6.92 27.19
C SER A 58 9.86 6.95 27.99
N GLU A 59 10.87 6.16 27.59
CA GLU A 59 12.17 6.08 28.24
C GLU A 59 13.17 7.13 27.73
N HIS A 60 12.77 8.00 26.79
CA HIS A 60 13.61 9.03 26.17
C HIS A 60 14.94 8.51 25.61
N ASN A 61 14.94 7.31 25.04
CA ASN A 61 16.11 6.69 24.44
C ASN A 61 16.48 7.42 23.13
N LEU A 62 17.65 8.06 23.10
CA LEU A 62 18.11 8.86 21.95
C LEU A 62 18.42 7.99 20.71
N GLN A 63 18.89 6.77 20.89
CA GLN A 63 19.15 5.86 19.77
C GLN A 63 17.85 5.40 19.15
N LEU A 64 16.86 5.05 19.97
CA LEU A 64 15.54 4.67 19.50
C LEU A 64 14.87 5.82 18.73
N LEU A 65 15.01 7.04 19.23
CA LEU A 65 14.49 8.26 18.59
C LEU A 65 15.08 8.45 17.18
N ALA A 66 16.40 8.31 17.03
CA ALA A 66 17.07 8.48 15.74
C ALA A 66 16.63 7.40 14.71
N TYR A 67 16.56 6.14 15.14
CA TYR A 67 16.12 5.04 14.27
C TYR A 67 14.63 5.16 13.91
N ALA A 68 13.78 5.48 14.88
CA ALA A 68 12.35 5.62 14.67
C ALA A 68 12.03 6.80 13.75
N HIS A 69 12.74 7.93 13.86
CA HIS A 69 12.54 9.10 13.03
C HIS A 69 12.77 8.78 11.54
N THR A 70 13.90 8.14 11.22
CA THR A 70 14.23 7.72 9.86
C THR A 70 13.28 6.61 9.40
N GLY A 71 13.08 5.60 10.25
CA GLY A 71 12.25 4.44 9.93
C GLY A 71 10.80 4.79 9.62
N LEU A 72 10.19 5.66 10.44
CA LEU A 72 8.82 6.08 10.24
C LEU A 72 8.64 6.76 8.87
N ARG A 73 9.53 7.69 8.53
CA ARG A 73 9.47 8.42 7.26
C ARG A 73 9.65 7.51 6.05
N LEU A 74 10.66 6.63 6.08
CA LEU A 74 10.92 5.71 4.99
C LEU A 74 9.79 4.68 4.81
N TYR A 75 9.28 4.14 5.92
CA TYR A 75 8.20 3.16 5.89
C TYR A 75 6.90 3.75 5.33
N PHE A 76 6.51 4.94 5.78
CA PHE A 76 5.25 5.56 5.35
C PHE A 76 5.25 6.04 3.90
N LEU A 77 6.41 6.18 3.23
CA LEU A 77 6.45 6.37 1.78
C LEU A 77 5.81 5.21 1.01
N GLY A 78 5.91 4.00 1.54
CA GLY A 78 5.27 2.83 0.94
C GLY A 78 3.75 2.90 0.91
N PHE A 79 3.13 3.67 1.81
CA PHE A 79 1.67 3.84 1.82
C PHE A 79 1.16 4.50 0.55
N LEU A 80 1.91 5.41 -0.08
CA LEU A 80 1.50 6.06 -1.34
C LEU A 80 1.25 5.07 -2.49
N VAL A 81 1.85 3.89 -2.41
CA VAL A 81 1.65 2.82 -3.42
C VAL A 81 0.72 1.74 -2.89
N ALA A 82 0.71 1.52 -1.56
CA ALA A 82 -0.06 0.47 -0.92
C ALA A 82 -1.56 0.59 -1.17
N GLY A 83 -2.13 1.79 -1.06
CA GLY A 83 -3.55 1.99 -1.28
C GLY A 83 -3.97 1.79 -2.73
N ILE A 84 -3.12 2.19 -3.69
CA ILE A 84 -3.35 1.88 -5.10
C ILE A 84 -3.45 0.36 -5.28
N ASN A 85 -2.51 -0.41 -4.73
CA ASN A 85 -2.51 -1.87 -4.81
C ASN A 85 -3.72 -2.49 -4.13
N ILE A 86 -4.13 -1.99 -2.96
CA ILE A 86 -5.33 -2.46 -2.24
C ILE A 86 -6.58 -2.24 -3.09
N VAL A 87 -6.74 -1.07 -3.68
CA VAL A 87 -7.88 -0.75 -4.55
C VAL A 87 -7.87 -1.60 -5.81
N LEU A 88 -6.70 -1.80 -6.45
CA LEU A 88 -6.58 -2.64 -7.64
C LEU A 88 -6.91 -4.11 -7.35
N VAL A 89 -6.43 -4.66 -6.24
CA VAL A 89 -6.75 -6.04 -5.82
C VAL A 89 -8.25 -6.19 -5.58
N ALA A 90 -8.87 -5.24 -4.87
CA ALA A 90 -10.32 -5.24 -4.64
C ALA A 90 -11.11 -5.10 -5.94
N TYR A 91 -10.65 -4.25 -6.85
CA TYR A 91 -11.25 -4.09 -8.18
C TYR A 91 -11.22 -5.38 -8.99
N PHE A 92 -10.04 -6.04 -9.10
CA PHE A 92 -9.94 -7.28 -9.86
C PHE A 92 -10.76 -8.42 -9.22
N SER A 93 -10.84 -8.46 -7.90
CA SER A 93 -11.75 -9.38 -7.20
C SER A 93 -13.22 -9.09 -7.53
N ALA A 94 -13.61 -7.81 -7.62
CA ALA A 94 -14.98 -7.40 -7.88
C ALA A 94 -15.46 -7.71 -9.31
N ILE A 95 -14.54 -7.75 -10.29
CA ILE A 95 -14.83 -8.06 -11.70
C ILE A 95 -14.50 -9.50 -12.07
N ASP A 96 -14.38 -10.37 -11.07
CA ASP A 96 -14.12 -11.82 -11.20
C ASP A 96 -12.81 -12.18 -11.93
N ARG A 97 -11.81 -11.30 -11.82
CA ARG A 97 -10.45 -11.58 -12.31
C ARG A 97 -9.57 -12.06 -11.17
N ALA A 98 -9.65 -13.36 -10.88
CA ALA A 98 -8.96 -13.96 -9.74
C ALA A 98 -7.43 -13.89 -9.83
N ARG A 99 -6.83 -14.05 -11.03
CA ARG A 99 -5.36 -14.09 -11.19
C ARG A 99 -4.67 -12.81 -10.69
N PRO A 100 -4.96 -11.60 -11.22
CA PRO A 100 -4.31 -10.39 -10.72
C PRO A 100 -4.66 -10.08 -9.26
N ALA A 101 -5.86 -10.43 -8.79
CA ALA A 101 -6.25 -10.25 -7.41
C ALA A 101 -5.45 -11.14 -6.45
N VAL A 102 -5.33 -12.43 -6.73
CA VAL A 102 -4.58 -13.39 -5.90
C VAL A 102 -3.08 -13.08 -5.95
N LEU A 103 -2.52 -12.87 -7.16
CA LEU A 103 -1.10 -12.52 -7.31
C LEU A 103 -0.77 -11.23 -6.56
N GLY A 104 -1.59 -10.19 -6.69
CA GLY A 104 -1.39 -8.94 -5.96
C GLY A 104 -1.41 -9.15 -4.44
N SER A 105 -2.35 -9.92 -3.92
CA SER A 105 -2.45 -10.21 -2.49
C SER A 105 -1.27 -11.02 -1.95
N VAL A 106 -0.84 -12.07 -2.67
CA VAL A 106 0.27 -12.93 -2.26
C VAL A 106 1.61 -12.21 -2.37
N MET A 107 1.80 -11.47 -3.47
CA MET A 107 3.02 -10.68 -3.66
C MET A 107 3.23 -9.67 -2.53
N ARG A 108 2.24 -8.82 -2.27
CA ARG A 108 2.37 -7.81 -1.22
C ARG A 108 2.43 -8.39 0.20
N GLY A 109 1.72 -9.47 0.45
CA GLY A 109 1.61 -10.06 1.80
C GLY A 109 2.85 -10.86 2.22
N ILE A 110 3.51 -11.54 1.30
CA ILE A 110 4.57 -12.51 1.63
C ILE A 110 5.77 -12.36 0.71
N ILE A 111 5.60 -12.56 -0.60
CA ILE A 111 6.74 -12.78 -1.51
C ILE A 111 7.57 -11.50 -1.68
N ALA A 112 6.95 -10.41 -2.10
CA ALA A 112 7.68 -9.18 -2.40
C ALA A 112 8.26 -8.56 -1.13
N ILE A 113 7.54 -8.58 0.00
CA ILE A 113 8.06 -8.01 1.25
C ILE A 113 9.24 -8.81 1.79
N ALA A 114 9.19 -10.15 1.77
CA ALA A 114 10.30 -10.99 2.22
C ALA A 114 11.53 -10.81 1.32
N PHE A 115 11.34 -10.81 -0.01
CA PHE A 115 12.41 -10.58 -0.96
C PHE A 115 13.08 -9.21 -0.76
N CYS A 116 12.27 -8.14 -0.68
CA CYS A 116 12.80 -6.79 -0.48
C CYS A 116 13.48 -6.64 0.88
N ALA A 117 12.93 -7.23 1.95
CA ALA A 117 13.53 -7.16 3.28
C ALA A 117 14.91 -7.82 3.31
N ILE A 118 15.07 -9.01 2.71
CA ILE A 118 16.35 -9.70 2.63
C ILE A 118 17.33 -8.89 1.77
N LEU A 119 16.93 -8.51 0.56
CA LEU A 119 17.83 -7.83 -0.37
C LEU A 119 18.27 -6.46 0.16
N PHE A 120 17.34 -5.64 0.60
CA PHE A 120 17.61 -4.28 1.03
C PHE A 120 18.34 -4.22 2.38
N SER A 121 18.09 -5.19 3.28
CA SER A 121 18.83 -5.27 4.54
C SER A 121 20.32 -5.54 4.32
N GLN A 122 20.67 -6.32 3.31
CA GLN A 122 22.07 -6.60 2.96
C GLN A 122 22.79 -5.40 2.34
N ILE A 123 22.07 -4.55 1.59
CA ILE A 123 22.66 -3.41 0.87
C ILE A 123 22.67 -2.14 1.73
N LEU A 124 21.56 -1.86 2.44
CA LEU A 124 21.31 -0.62 3.15
C LEU A 124 21.17 -0.80 4.68
N GLY A 125 21.37 -2.01 5.19
CA GLY A 125 21.23 -2.30 6.62
C GLY A 125 19.82 -2.02 7.12
N LEU A 126 19.69 -1.35 8.26
CA LEU A 126 18.42 -1.06 8.91
C LEU A 126 17.49 -0.18 8.03
N ASN A 127 18.06 0.80 7.31
CA ASN A 127 17.27 1.65 6.40
C ASN A 127 16.66 0.83 5.25
N GLY A 128 17.33 -0.23 4.82
CA GLY A 128 16.82 -1.17 3.83
C GLY A 128 15.58 -1.91 4.29
N ILE A 129 15.53 -2.28 5.57
CA ILE A 129 14.34 -2.92 6.15
C ILE A 129 13.13 -1.98 6.08
N TRP A 130 13.30 -0.69 6.40
CA TRP A 130 12.22 0.29 6.30
C TRP A 130 11.78 0.53 4.85
N LEU A 131 12.71 0.57 3.91
CA LEU A 131 12.43 0.74 2.47
C LEU A 131 11.85 -0.52 1.83
N SER A 132 11.96 -1.68 2.46
CA SER A 132 11.44 -2.94 1.91
C SER A 132 9.93 -2.91 1.67
N PHE A 133 9.20 -2.18 2.50
CA PHE A 133 7.77 -2.00 2.33
C PHE A 133 7.46 -1.22 1.04
N LEU A 134 8.12 -0.10 0.80
CA LEU A 134 7.98 0.65 -0.45
C LEU A 134 8.38 -0.19 -1.66
N GLY A 135 9.52 -0.87 -1.59
CA GLY A 135 9.99 -1.75 -2.67
C GLY A 135 9.00 -2.87 -2.98
N SER A 136 8.45 -3.51 -1.95
CA SER A 136 7.47 -4.58 -2.13
C SER A 136 6.17 -4.10 -2.77
N GLU A 137 5.68 -2.92 -2.41
CA GLU A 137 4.47 -2.35 -2.99
C GLU A 137 4.70 -1.93 -4.46
N ILE A 138 5.88 -1.42 -4.81
CA ILE A 138 6.24 -1.11 -6.21
C ILE A 138 6.28 -2.40 -7.04
N ILE A 139 6.94 -3.44 -6.57
CA ILE A 139 6.98 -4.74 -7.26
C ILE A 139 5.56 -5.29 -7.45
N THR A 140 4.76 -5.26 -6.41
CA THR A 140 3.36 -5.72 -6.44
C THR A 140 2.55 -4.95 -7.48
N PHE A 141 2.70 -3.64 -7.55
CA PHE A 141 2.03 -2.81 -8.53
C PHE A 141 2.36 -3.25 -9.97
N PHE A 142 3.63 -3.47 -10.29
CA PHE A 142 4.02 -3.95 -11.62
C PHE A 142 3.50 -5.36 -11.90
N VAL A 143 3.52 -6.26 -10.92
CA VAL A 143 2.94 -7.61 -11.08
C VAL A 143 1.46 -7.53 -11.42
N ILE A 144 0.68 -6.73 -10.69
CA ILE A 144 -0.75 -6.53 -10.97
C ILE A 144 -0.96 -5.99 -12.39
N LEU A 145 -0.14 -5.01 -12.83
CA LEU A 145 -0.26 -4.44 -14.18
C LEU A 145 0.08 -5.44 -15.29
N ILE A 146 1.08 -6.29 -15.09
CA ILE A 146 1.47 -7.32 -16.06
C ILE A 146 0.32 -8.33 -16.23
N PHE A 147 -0.27 -8.79 -15.13
CA PHE A 147 -1.31 -9.81 -15.14
C PHE A 147 -2.75 -9.25 -15.28
N ARG A 148 -2.91 -7.93 -15.41
CA ARG A 148 -4.25 -7.30 -15.52
C ARG A 148 -5.08 -7.79 -16.71
N LYS A 149 -4.45 -8.33 -17.76
CA LYS A 149 -5.11 -8.83 -18.98
C LYS A 149 -5.36 -10.34 -18.94
N SER A 150 -4.80 -11.05 -17.96
CA SER A 150 -5.02 -12.47 -17.74
C SER A 150 -6.28 -12.67 -16.91
#